data_1e812f19947ce1a380794e721fcf64c6
#
_entry.id   1e812f19947ce1a380794e721fcf64c6
#
_cell.length_a   1.000
_cell.length_b   1.000
_cell.length_c   1.000
_cell.angle_alpha   90.00
_cell.angle_beta   90.00
_cell.angle_gamma   90.00
#
_symmetry.space_group_name_H-M   'P 1'
#
loop_
_entity.id
_entity.type
_entity.pdbx_description
1 polymer ?
#
loop_
_entity_poly.entity_id
_entity_poly.type
_entity_poly.pdbx_seq_one_letter_code
_entity_poly.pdbx_strand_id
1 'polypeptide(L)'
;MNKVNIPEKLVPEVMSNLRKNFVRVPDVIRNASGIRIFGKRLKSFIFTTDVAIIKNTNADAVIAVYPFTPQPTITQAIMSVSDIPVICGVGGGLTHGTRSANIALHAEFQGAIAVVLNAPTPRETIEYVKETIDIPVVVTVVSEHTDVQSRIDAGADILNVSGGSKTASIVRKIRQQYPTIPIIATGGPTDESILETIEAGANAITYTPPTNGELFRVKMDHYREIENSVQQDEPIDKIHEEELALTE
;
A
#
# COMPACT_ATOMS: atom_id res chain seq x y z
N MET A 1 36.85 1.14 -13.10
CA MET A 1 35.52 1.28 -13.73
C MET A 1 35.12 2.75 -13.63
N ASN A 2 35.15 3.48 -14.74
CA ASN A 2 34.74 4.89 -14.76
C ASN A 2 33.23 4.97 -14.47
N LYS A 3 32.86 5.65 -13.38
CA LYS A 3 31.45 6.00 -13.13
C LYS A 3 31.02 6.93 -14.26
N VAL A 4 30.16 6.45 -15.15
CA VAL A 4 29.49 7.30 -16.13
C VAL A 4 28.63 8.27 -15.35
N ASN A 5 28.97 9.54 -15.43
CA ASN A 5 28.19 10.62 -14.82
C ASN A 5 26.90 10.77 -15.64
N ILE A 6 25.83 10.11 -15.22
CA ILE A 6 24.51 10.24 -15.85
C ILE A 6 23.93 11.56 -15.36
N PRO A 7 23.67 12.55 -16.23
CA PRO A 7 23.05 13.79 -15.81
C PRO A 7 21.70 13.53 -15.17
N GLU A 8 21.35 14.34 -14.17
CA GLU A 8 20.04 14.29 -13.52
C GLU A 8 18.96 14.42 -14.57
N LYS A 9 18.07 13.42 -14.62
CA LYS A 9 17.01 13.37 -15.62
C LYS A 9 15.87 14.29 -15.19
N LEU A 10 15.57 15.29 -16.00
CA LEU A 10 14.36 16.08 -15.85
C LEU A 10 13.14 15.15 -15.98
N VAL A 11 12.26 15.15 -14.98
CA VAL A 11 10.98 14.45 -15.00
C VAL A 11 9.87 15.49 -15.06
N PRO A 12 9.34 15.81 -16.26
CA PRO A 12 8.25 16.77 -16.39
C PRO A 12 6.97 16.22 -15.74
N GLU A 13 6.29 17.05 -14.96
CA GLU A 13 4.97 16.72 -14.41
C GLU A 13 3.88 17.36 -15.27
N VAL A 14 2.86 16.55 -15.64
CA VAL A 14 1.69 17.01 -16.37
C VAL A 14 0.47 16.84 -15.49
N MET A 15 -0.10 17.96 -15.07
CA MET A 15 -1.29 18.01 -14.22
C MET A 15 -2.51 18.41 -15.05
N SER A 16 -3.68 17.94 -14.64
CA SER A 16 -4.97 18.36 -15.21
C SER A 16 -5.94 18.79 -14.09
N ASN A 17 -6.91 19.65 -14.45
CA ASN A 17 -7.93 20.10 -13.49
C ASN A 17 -8.73 18.94 -12.87
N LEU A 18 -8.87 17.83 -13.60
CA LEU A 18 -9.60 16.65 -13.13
C LEU A 18 -8.86 15.91 -11.99
N ARG A 19 -7.52 15.98 -11.96
CA ARG A 19 -6.68 15.22 -11.01
C ARG A 19 -5.66 16.10 -10.29
N LYS A 20 -6.01 17.33 -9.97
CA LYS A 20 -5.18 18.21 -9.13
C LYS A 20 -5.07 17.69 -7.69
N ASN A 21 -6.18 17.20 -7.16
CA ASN A 21 -6.29 16.72 -5.79
C ASN A 21 -6.24 15.19 -5.78
N PHE A 22 -5.13 14.61 -5.39
CA PHE A 22 -4.99 13.18 -5.19
C PHE A 22 -4.24 12.87 -3.89
N VAL A 23 -4.41 11.66 -3.38
CA VAL A 23 -3.73 11.19 -2.18
C VAL A 23 -2.28 10.86 -2.54
N ARG A 24 -1.35 11.69 -2.09
CA ARG A 24 0.09 11.51 -2.29
C ARG A 24 0.64 10.56 -1.23
N VAL A 25 1.40 9.57 -1.66
CA VAL A 25 2.25 8.82 -0.72
C VAL A 25 3.47 9.68 -0.38
N PRO A 26 4.02 9.60 0.85
CA PRO A 26 5.21 10.33 1.23
C PRO A 26 6.38 10.11 0.26
N ASP A 27 7.02 11.18 -0.19
CA ASP A 27 8.12 11.09 -1.18
C ASP A 27 9.32 10.30 -0.67
N VAL A 28 9.53 10.29 0.64
CA VAL A 28 10.58 9.50 1.29
C VAL A 28 10.52 8.01 0.95
N ILE A 29 9.34 7.47 0.60
CA ILE A 29 9.17 6.08 0.17
C ILE A 29 9.96 5.78 -1.11
N ARG A 30 10.26 6.79 -1.94
CA ARG A 30 11.08 6.63 -3.14
C ARG A 30 12.50 6.12 -2.85
N ASN A 31 13.00 6.27 -1.62
CA ASN A 31 14.29 5.72 -1.17
C ASN A 31 14.28 4.19 -1.03
N ALA A 32 13.12 3.56 -0.94
CA ALA A 32 13.00 2.10 -0.92
C ALA A 32 13.57 1.48 -2.20
N SER A 33 14.14 0.27 -2.07
CA SER A 33 14.71 -0.45 -3.21
C SER A 33 13.66 -0.89 -4.23
N GLY A 34 12.44 -1.12 -3.77
CA GLY A 34 11.33 -1.67 -4.54
C GLY A 34 11.36 -3.19 -4.65
N ILE A 35 10.20 -3.77 -4.93
CA ILE A 35 10.00 -5.19 -5.26
C ILE A 35 9.58 -5.28 -6.72
N ARG A 36 10.15 -6.22 -7.48
CA ARG A 36 9.70 -6.48 -8.85
C ARG A 36 8.68 -7.61 -8.85
N ILE A 37 7.45 -7.29 -9.26
CA ILE A 37 6.39 -8.27 -9.48
C ILE A 37 5.98 -8.15 -10.95
N PHE A 38 6.07 -9.24 -11.70
CA PHE A 38 5.79 -9.28 -13.15
C PHE A 38 6.45 -8.13 -13.94
N GLY A 39 7.74 -7.85 -13.64
CA GLY A 39 8.52 -6.82 -14.30
C GLY A 39 8.30 -5.39 -13.81
N LYS A 40 7.23 -5.10 -13.09
CA LYS A 40 6.96 -3.79 -12.49
C LYS A 40 7.70 -3.65 -11.16
N ARG A 41 8.40 -2.53 -10.97
CA ARG A 41 9.09 -2.21 -9.71
C ARG A 41 8.16 -1.37 -8.85
N LEU A 42 7.77 -1.91 -7.69
CA LEU A 42 6.81 -1.33 -6.77
C LEU A 42 7.53 -0.95 -5.46
N LYS A 43 7.41 0.30 -5.03
CA LYS A 43 8.03 0.85 -3.82
C LYS A 43 6.98 1.26 -2.79
N SER A 44 5.82 1.74 -3.25
CA SER A 44 4.73 2.25 -2.43
C SER A 44 3.47 1.41 -2.61
N PHE A 45 2.88 1.01 -1.49
CA PHE A 45 1.60 0.30 -1.46
C PHE A 45 0.63 1.11 -0.62
N ILE A 46 -0.51 1.50 -1.20
CA ILE A 46 -1.56 2.16 -0.43
C ILE A 46 -2.47 1.11 0.22
N PHE A 47 -2.67 1.21 1.54
CA PHE A 47 -3.50 0.29 2.30
C PHE A 47 -4.91 0.84 2.43
N THR A 48 -5.79 0.41 1.55
CA THR A 48 -7.18 0.88 1.53
C THR A 48 -8.08 -0.03 0.70
N THR A 49 -9.37 0.02 0.96
CA THR A 49 -10.44 -0.54 0.12
C THR A 49 -11.39 0.52 -0.40
N ASP A 50 -11.13 1.79 -0.07
CA ASP A 50 -11.92 2.92 -0.57
C ASP A 50 -11.61 3.16 -2.05
N VAL A 51 -12.60 2.94 -2.88
CA VAL A 51 -12.46 3.03 -4.34
C VAL A 51 -12.18 4.46 -4.83
N ALA A 52 -12.62 5.48 -4.09
CA ALA A 52 -12.32 6.87 -4.42
C ALA A 52 -10.83 7.18 -4.17
N ILE A 53 -10.25 6.67 -3.08
CA ILE A 53 -8.83 6.80 -2.77
C ILE A 53 -8.00 5.99 -3.76
N ILE A 54 -8.40 4.74 -4.05
CA ILE A 54 -7.70 3.86 -5.01
C ILE A 54 -7.59 4.54 -6.38
N LYS A 55 -8.66 5.21 -6.83
CA LYS A 55 -8.69 5.89 -8.12
C LYS A 55 -7.88 7.19 -8.15
N ASN A 56 -7.64 7.79 -6.98
CA ASN A 56 -7.01 9.11 -6.84
C ASN A 56 -5.76 9.05 -5.93
N THR A 57 -4.80 8.17 -6.26
CA THR A 57 -3.51 8.06 -5.57
C THR A 57 -2.36 7.98 -6.55
N ASN A 58 -1.14 8.35 -6.10
CA ASN A 58 0.11 8.16 -6.83
C ASN A 58 0.93 6.95 -6.32
N ALA A 59 0.33 6.08 -5.50
CA ALA A 59 0.97 4.85 -5.07
C ALA A 59 1.24 3.91 -6.26
N ASP A 60 2.26 3.06 -6.14
CA ASP A 60 2.61 2.07 -7.18
C ASP A 60 1.62 0.90 -7.23
N ALA A 61 0.99 0.57 -6.09
CA ALA A 61 0.04 -0.54 -5.96
C ALA A 61 -0.90 -0.37 -4.75
N VAL A 62 -1.94 -1.20 -4.70
CA VAL A 62 -2.90 -1.27 -3.59
C VAL A 62 -2.70 -2.55 -2.79
N ILE A 63 -2.81 -2.48 -1.46
CA ILE A 63 -3.07 -3.63 -0.59
C ILE A 63 -4.51 -3.50 -0.10
N ALA A 64 -5.40 -4.33 -0.63
CA ALA A 64 -6.82 -4.33 -0.32
C ALA A 64 -7.15 -5.38 0.73
N VAL A 65 -7.17 -4.96 1.99
CA VAL A 65 -7.47 -5.79 3.16
C VAL A 65 -8.49 -5.08 4.04
N TYR A 66 -9.42 -5.84 4.61
CA TYR A 66 -10.45 -5.33 5.51
C TYR A 66 -10.76 -6.36 6.61
N PRO A 67 -11.33 -5.94 7.76
CA PRO A 67 -11.44 -6.80 8.95
C PRO A 67 -12.67 -7.74 8.92
N PHE A 68 -13.06 -8.21 7.76
CA PHE A 68 -14.16 -9.16 7.55
C PHE A 68 -13.69 -10.31 6.67
N THR A 69 -14.47 -11.40 6.63
CA THR A 69 -14.21 -12.48 5.69
C THR A 69 -14.17 -11.95 4.26
N PRO A 70 -13.08 -12.21 3.51
CA PRO A 70 -12.95 -11.72 2.14
C PRO A 70 -14.10 -12.20 1.26
N GLN A 71 -14.63 -11.28 0.45
CA GLN A 71 -15.75 -11.52 -0.45
C GLN A 71 -15.33 -11.23 -1.90
N PRO A 72 -15.52 -12.19 -2.82
CA PRO A 72 -15.16 -12.00 -4.23
C PRO A 72 -15.76 -10.75 -4.87
N THR A 73 -16.98 -10.37 -4.50
CA THR A 73 -17.66 -9.17 -5.00
C THR A 73 -16.90 -7.88 -4.65
N ILE A 74 -16.32 -7.79 -3.45
CA ILE A 74 -15.51 -6.61 -3.03
C ILE A 74 -14.20 -6.62 -3.81
N THR A 75 -13.54 -7.76 -3.94
CA THR A 75 -12.33 -7.89 -4.76
C THR A 75 -12.59 -7.43 -6.19
N GLN A 76 -13.68 -7.91 -6.81
CA GLN A 76 -14.08 -7.54 -8.16
C GLN A 76 -14.33 -6.02 -8.29
N ALA A 77 -15.01 -5.41 -7.34
CA ALA A 77 -15.27 -3.97 -7.34
C ALA A 77 -13.96 -3.16 -7.29
N ILE A 78 -13.02 -3.54 -6.43
CA ILE A 78 -11.71 -2.90 -6.34
C ILE A 78 -10.92 -3.07 -7.64
N MET A 79 -10.86 -4.31 -8.17
CA MET A 79 -10.15 -4.62 -9.41
C MET A 79 -10.70 -3.85 -10.62
N SER A 80 -12.02 -3.63 -10.68
CA SER A 80 -12.66 -2.93 -11.80
C SER A 80 -12.42 -1.41 -11.80
N VAL A 81 -12.08 -0.82 -10.65
CA VAL A 81 -11.82 0.63 -10.55
C VAL A 81 -10.33 0.99 -10.49
N SER A 82 -9.47 0.05 -10.13
CA SER A 82 -8.03 0.30 -9.93
C SER A 82 -7.29 0.42 -11.26
N ASP A 83 -6.55 1.52 -11.45
CA ASP A 83 -5.61 1.68 -12.57
C ASP A 83 -4.20 1.13 -12.23
N ILE A 84 -3.97 0.78 -10.97
CA ILE A 84 -2.70 0.28 -10.45
C ILE A 84 -2.84 -1.16 -9.95
N PRO A 85 -1.74 -1.92 -9.88
CA PRO A 85 -1.75 -3.30 -9.41
C PRO A 85 -2.37 -3.45 -8.01
N VAL A 86 -3.09 -4.57 -7.77
CA VAL A 86 -3.75 -4.84 -6.49
C VAL A 86 -3.24 -6.13 -5.88
N ILE A 87 -2.88 -6.10 -4.60
CA ILE A 87 -2.69 -7.25 -3.73
C ILE A 87 -3.98 -7.45 -2.93
N CYS A 88 -4.61 -8.60 -3.06
CA CYS A 88 -5.91 -8.88 -2.44
C CYS A 88 -5.76 -9.66 -1.13
N GLY A 89 -6.45 -9.23 -0.07
CA GLY A 89 -6.59 -9.99 1.16
C GLY A 89 -7.46 -11.22 0.95
N VAL A 90 -6.95 -12.42 1.27
CA VAL A 90 -7.64 -13.68 1.00
C VAL A 90 -7.87 -14.55 2.25
N GLY A 91 -7.37 -14.10 3.39
CA GLY A 91 -7.56 -14.84 4.65
C GLY A 91 -6.63 -14.39 5.75
N GLY A 92 -6.56 -15.21 6.78
CA GLY A 92 -6.00 -14.90 8.09
C GLY A 92 -7.09 -14.51 9.09
N GLY A 93 -6.77 -14.55 10.39
CA GLY A 93 -7.79 -14.34 11.40
C GLY A 93 -8.87 -15.44 11.39
N LEU A 94 -10.05 -15.16 10.87
CA LEU A 94 -11.19 -16.08 10.85
C LEU A 94 -11.35 -16.92 9.56
N THR A 95 -10.57 -16.64 8.52
CA THR A 95 -10.69 -17.32 7.22
C THR A 95 -9.41 -18.07 6.89
N HIS A 96 -9.51 -19.40 6.81
CA HIS A 96 -8.39 -20.32 6.69
C HIS A 96 -8.63 -21.46 5.69
N GLY A 97 -7.58 -22.25 5.47
CA GLY A 97 -7.60 -23.51 4.72
C GLY A 97 -8.08 -23.33 3.29
N THR A 98 -8.87 -24.31 2.80
CA THR A 98 -9.37 -24.33 1.43
C THR A 98 -10.26 -23.14 1.08
N ARG A 99 -10.93 -22.52 2.06
CA ARG A 99 -11.69 -21.28 1.81
C ARG A 99 -10.77 -20.14 1.37
N SER A 100 -9.65 -19.92 2.07
CA SER A 100 -8.64 -18.95 1.67
C SER A 100 -8.05 -19.25 0.30
N ALA A 101 -7.77 -20.53 0.01
CA ALA A 101 -7.27 -20.95 -1.30
C ALA A 101 -8.27 -20.66 -2.43
N ASN A 102 -9.55 -20.94 -2.24
CA ASN A 102 -10.58 -20.63 -3.23
C ASN A 102 -10.76 -19.13 -3.46
N ILE A 103 -10.67 -18.31 -2.40
CA ILE A 103 -10.71 -16.84 -2.51
C ILE A 103 -9.46 -16.34 -3.25
N ALA A 104 -8.28 -16.93 -2.98
CA ALA A 104 -7.04 -16.60 -3.65
C ALA A 104 -7.10 -16.89 -5.16
N LEU A 105 -7.61 -18.06 -5.54
CA LEU A 105 -7.82 -18.44 -6.93
C LEU A 105 -8.78 -17.47 -7.64
N HIS A 106 -9.85 -17.07 -6.95
CA HIS A 106 -10.76 -16.08 -7.49
C HIS A 106 -10.07 -14.70 -7.68
N ALA A 107 -9.24 -14.26 -6.73
CA ALA A 107 -8.49 -13.02 -6.84
C ALA A 107 -7.50 -13.06 -8.02
N GLU A 108 -6.82 -14.20 -8.22
CA GLU A 108 -5.95 -14.43 -9.38
C GLU A 108 -6.72 -14.31 -10.69
N PHE A 109 -7.88 -14.95 -10.83
CA PHE A 109 -8.72 -14.84 -12.03
C PHE A 109 -9.23 -13.41 -12.27
N GLN A 110 -9.36 -12.60 -11.24
CA GLN A 110 -9.68 -11.16 -11.38
C GLN A 110 -8.47 -10.31 -11.78
N GLY A 111 -7.26 -10.89 -11.86
CA GLY A 111 -6.04 -10.19 -12.25
C GLY A 111 -5.26 -9.56 -11.10
N ALA A 112 -5.46 -9.99 -9.84
CA ALA A 112 -4.60 -9.61 -8.74
C ALA A 112 -3.13 -9.96 -9.03
N ILE A 113 -2.19 -9.09 -8.62
CA ILE A 113 -0.76 -9.36 -8.85
C ILE A 113 -0.13 -10.22 -7.76
N ALA A 114 -0.80 -10.32 -6.62
CA ALA A 114 -0.44 -11.14 -5.48
C ALA A 114 -1.64 -11.25 -4.55
N VAL A 115 -1.58 -12.18 -3.61
CA VAL A 115 -2.54 -12.27 -2.51
C VAL A 115 -1.84 -12.06 -1.18
N VAL A 116 -2.57 -11.59 -0.16
CA VAL A 116 -2.02 -11.44 1.19
C VAL A 116 -2.84 -12.20 2.22
N LEU A 117 -2.14 -12.97 3.05
CA LEU A 117 -2.63 -13.64 4.23
C LEU A 117 -2.25 -12.86 5.48
N ASN A 118 -3.24 -12.42 6.25
CA ASN A 118 -3.01 -11.69 7.50
C ASN A 118 -2.66 -12.62 8.66
N ALA A 119 -2.00 -12.06 9.66
CA ALA A 119 -1.79 -12.76 10.92
C ALA A 119 -3.08 -12.73 11.81
N PRO A 120 -3.38 -13.81 12.56
CA PRO A 120 -2.70 -15.10 12.51
C PRO A 120 -3.13 -15.94 11.31
N THR A 121 -2.19 -16.68 10.72
CA THR A 121 -2.48 -17.63 9.64
C THR A 121 -1.78 -18.95 9.94
N PRO A 122 -2.51 -20.09 9.97
CA PRO A 122 -1.91 -21.40 10.10
C PRO A 122 -1.01 -21.72 8.90
N ARG A 123 0.04 -22.50 9.14
CA ARG A 123 1.00 -22.93 8.11
C ARG A 123 0.29 -23.62 6.94
N GLU A 124 -0.59 -24.52 7.24
CA GLU A 124 -1.36 -25.31 6.27
C GLU A 124 -2.19 -24.43 5.33
N THR A 125 -2.66 -23.27 5.81
CA THR A 125 -3.38 -22.31 4.97
C THR A 125 -2.48 -21.68 3.92
N ILE A 126 -1.22 -21.36 4.29
CA ILE A 126 -0.25 -20.83 3.34
C ILE A 126 0.06 -21.87 2.26
N GLU A 127 0.27 -23.13 2.68
CA GLU A 127 0.52 -24.26 1.79
C GLU A 127 -0.64 -24.47 0.81
N TYR A 128 -1.90 -24.52 1.30
CA TYR A 128 -3.08 -24.64 0.42
C TYR A 128 -3.21 -23.50 -0.58
N VAL A 129 -2.95 -22.26 -0.15
CA VAL A 129 -2.98 -21.12 -1.06
C VAL A 129 -1.88 -21.25 -2.10
N LYS A 130 -0.65 -21.55 -1.67
CA LYS A 130 0.52 -21.65 -2.57
C LYS A 130 0.36 -22.78 -3.62
N GLU A 131 -0.25 -23.89 -3.25
CA GLU A 131 -0.56 -24.99 -4.17
C GLU A 131 -1.67 -24.68 -5.17
N THR A 132 -2.52 -23.68 -4.85
CA THR A 132 -3.72 -23.39 -5.63
C THR A 132 -3.51 -22.29 -6.67
N ILE A 133 -2.58 -21.34 -6.45
CA ILE A 133 -2.39 -20.16 -7.28
C ILE A 133 -0.95 -20.05 -7.79
N ASP A 134 -0.77 -19.37 -8.93
CA ASP A 134 0.53 -19.10 -9.54
C ASP A 134 1.08 -17.70 -9.16
N ILE A 135 0.22 -16.77 -8.71
CA ILE A 135 0.66 -15.43 -8.29
C ILE A 135 1.32 -15.47 -6.88
N PRO A 136 2.20 -14.47 -6.56
CA PRO A 136 2.90 -14.45 -5.28
C PRO A 136 2.00 -14.45 -4.06
N VAL A 137 2.41 -15.19 -3.02
CA VAL A 137 1.78 -15.23 -1.71
C VAL A 137 2.53 -14.31 -0.75
N VAL A 138 1.85 -13.27 -0.27
CA VAL A 138 2.34 -12.36 0.77
C VAL A 138 1.84 -12.82 2.12
N VAL A 139 2.73 -12.96 3.12
CA VAL A 139 2.35 -13.37 4.47
C VAL A 139 2.69 -12.30 5.48
N THR A 140 1.71 -11.93 6.31
CA THR A 140 1.87 -10.87 7.31
C THR A 140 2.57 -11.37 8.56
N VAL A 141 3.58 -10.62 9.00
CA VAL A 141 4.37 -10.80 10.23
C VAL A 141 4.11 -9.61 11.13
N VAL A 142 3.60 -9.86 12.34
CA VAL A 142 3.23 -8.81 13.31
C VAL A 142 4.11 -8.78 14.55
N SER A 143 4.99 -9.77 14.72
CA SER A 143 5.80 -9.93 15.94
C SER A 143 7.20 -10.46 15.62
N GLU A 144 8.19 -10.04 16.40
CA GLU A 144 9.56 -10.57 16.38
C GLU A 144 9.67 -12.04 16.78
N HIS A 145 8.60 -12.60 17.36
CA HIS A 145 8.50 -14.02 17.75
C HIS A 145 7.85 -14.90 16.67
N THR A 146 7.45 -14.30 15.53
CA THR A 146 6.91 -15.09 14.42
C THR A 146 7.98 -16.02 13.87
N ASP A 147 7.64 -17.29 13.70
CA ASP A 147 8.49 -18.27 13.01
C ASP A 147 8.49 -17.97 11.50
N VAL A 148 9.41 -17.11 11.09
CA VAL A 148 9.55 -16.67 9.69
C VAL A 148 9.97 -17.81 8.78
N GLN A 149 10.85 -18.73 9.27
CA GLN A 149 11.27 -19.86 8.48
C GLN A 149 10.09 -20.76 8.10
N SER A 150 9.21 -21.05 9.07
CA SER A 150 8.01 -21.84 8.81
C SER A 150 7.08 -21.18 7.77
N ARG A 151 7.04 -19.83 7.71
CA ARG A 151 6.25 -19.11 6.69
C ARG A 151 6.85 -19.24 5.29
N ILE A 152 8.17 -19.11 5.19
CA ILE A 152 8.93 -19.27 3.94
C ILE A 152 8.78 -20.70 3.42
N ASP A 153 8.99 -21.68 4.29
CA ASP A 153 8.87 -23.11 3.94
C ASP A 153 7.46 -23.50 3.50
N ALA A 154 6.44 -22.82 4.03
CA ALA A 154 5.05 -23.00 3.61
C ALA A 154 4.71 -22.34 2.26
N GLY A 155 5.62 -21.54 1.69
CA GLY A 155 5.43 -20.91 0.38
C GLY A 155 5.20 -19.42 0.38
N ALA A 156 5.54 -18.70 1.46
CA ALA A 156 5.53 -17.23 1.44
C ALA A 156 6.63 -16.71 0.49
N ASP A 157 6.22 -16.00 -0.57
CA ASP A 157 7.13 -15.36 -1.53
C ASP A 157 7.58 -13.97 -1.05
N ILE A 158 6.73 -13.28 -0.29
CA ILE A 158 6.94 -11.91 0.21
C ILE A 158 6.44 -11.85 1.67
N LEU A 159 7.18 -11.16 2.52
CA LEU A 159 6.72 -10.87 3.88
C LEU A 159 6.14 -9.45 3.96
N ASN A 160 4.99 -9.30 4.61
CA ASN A 160 4.41 -8.00 4.96
C ASN A 160 4.57 -7.76 6.45
N VAL A 161 5.50 -6.89 6.85
CA VAL A 161 5.80 -6.63 8.26
C VAL A 161 4.95 -5.48 8.79
N SER A 162 4.09 -5.77 9.77
CA SER A 162 3.19 -4.80 10.39
C SER A 162 3.23 -4.96 11.92
N GLY A 163 4.27 -4.46 12.55
CA GLY A 163 4.55 -4.58 13.99
C GLY A 163 4.29 -3.29 14.80
N GLY A 164 3.56 -2.31 14.25
CA GLY A 164 3.37 -1.01 14.88
C GLY A 164 4.72 -0.30 15.06
N SER A 165 4.98 0.24 16.25
CA SER A 165 6.25 0.92 16.58
C SER A 165 7.49 -0.01 16.50
N LYS A 166 7.30 -1.32 16.46
CA LYS A 166 8.38 -2.32 16.36
C LYS A 166 8.68 -2.75 14.91
N THR A 167 8.00 -2.18 13.91
CA THR A 167 8.14 -2.63 12.52
C THR A 167 9.59 -2.61 12.05
N ALA A 168 10.32 -1.52 12.24
CA ALA A 168 11.72 -1.41 11.82
C ALA A 168 12.63 -2.45 12.50
N SER A 169 12.44 -2.71 13.80
CA SER A 169 13.23 -3.73 14.52
C SER A 169 12.95 -5.14 14.02
N ILE A 170 11.69 -5.48 13.72
CA ILE A 170 11.28 -6.76 13.15
C ILE A 170 11.91 -6.93 11.75
N VAL A 171 11.81 -5.90 10.90
CA VAL A 171 12.43 -5.90 9.56
C VAL A 171 13.93 -6.14 9.64
N ARG A 172 14.63 -5.44 10.54
CA ARG A 172 16.09 -5.59 10.72
C ARG A 172 16.46 -7.02 11.13
N LYS A 173 15.71 -7.60 12.07
CA LYS A 173 15.92 -9.01 12.50
C LYS A 173 15.70 -9.99 11.35
N ILE A 174 14.60 -9.83 10.59
CA ILE A 174 14.31 -10.67 9.43
C ILE A 174 15.41 -10.53 8.38
N ARG A 175 15.83 -9.32 8.05
CA ARG A 175 16.84 -9.05 7.04
C ARG A 175 18.21 -9.66 7.38
N GLN A 176 18.59 -9.69 8.66
CA GLN A 176 19.81 -10.35 9.13
C GLN A 176 19.80 -11.87 8.90
N GLN A 177 18.64 -12.51 9.07
CA GLN A 177 18.49 -13.96 8.93
C GLN A 177 18.17 -14.36 7.48
N TYR A 178 17.42 -13.53 6.75
CA TYR A 178 16.95 -13.79 5.39
C TYR A 178 17.31 -12.62 4.47
N PRO A 179 18.55 -12.53 3.99
CA PRO A 179 19.05 -11.36 3.26
C PRO A 179 18.31 -11.04 1.96
N THR A 180 17.69 -12.05 1.33
CA THR A 180 17.10 -11.94 -0.02
C THR A 180 15.57 -11.93 -0.05
N ILE A 181 14.90 -12.30 1.05
CA ILE A 181 13.43 -12.33 1.08
C ILE A 181 12.85 -10.94 0.80
N PRO A 182 11.90 -10.77 -0.12
CA PRO A 182 11.23 -9.49 -0.31
C PRO A 182 10.41 -9.10 0.93
N ILE A 183 10.53 -7.83 1.36
CA ILE A 183 9.82 -7.30 2.53
C ILE A 183 9.05 -6.05 2.12
N ILE A 184 7.73 -6.10 2.28
CA ILE A 184 6.86 -4.95 2.37
C ILE A 184 6.71 -4.63 3.86
N ALA A 185 6.72 -3.37 4.27
CA ALA A 185 6.55 -3.02 5.68
C ALA A 185 5.71 -1.77 5.87
N THR A 186 4.95 -1.70 6.97
CA THR A 186 4.25 -0.48 7.36
C THR A 186 5.27 0.57 7.80
N GLY A 187 5.26 1.74 7.14
CA GLY A 187 6.28 2.77 7.34
C GLY A 187 6.15 3.57 8.64
N GLY A 188 4.94 3.60 9.22
CA GLY A 188 4.62 4.50 10.34
C GLY A 188 4.12 5.87 9.88
N PRO A 189 3.83 6.79 10.84
CA PRO A 189 3.10 8.03 10.54
C PRO A 189 3.99 9.20 10.08
N THR A 190 5.32 9.10 10.19
CA THR A 190 6.25 10.20 9.86
C THR A 190 7.31 9.75 8.86
N ASP A 191 7.91 10.71 8.16
CA ASP A 191 9.00 10.45 7.21
C ASP A 191 10.21 9.79 7.87
N GLU A 192 10.51 10.15 9.12
CA GLU A 192 11.61 9.56 9.88
C GLU A 192 11.34 8.06 10.17
N SER A 193 10.10 7.71 10.56
CA SER A 193 9.73 6.31 10.81
C SER A 193 9.71 5.46 9.54
N ILE A 194 9.35 6.08 8.41
CA ILE A 194 9.42 5.45 7.08
C ILE A 194 10.88 5.19 6.70
N LEU A 195 11.76 6.20 6.86
CA LEU A 195 13.19 6.06 6.58
C LEU A 195 13.83 4.99 7.46
N GLU A 196 13.57 4.98 8.76
CA GLU A 196 14.07 3.95 9.67
C GLU A 196 13.68 2.53 9.20
N THR A 197 12.44 2.37 8.72
CA THR A 197 11.95 1.09 8.21
C THR A 197 12.63 0.68 6.89
N ILE A 198 12.91 1.65 6.01
CA ILE A 198 13.67 1.42 4.77
C ILE A 198 15.13 1.03 5.09
N GLU A 199 15.78 1.77 5.99
CA GLU A 199 17.16 1.50 6.43
C GLU A 199 17.29 0.17 7.17
N ALA A 200 16.23 -0.27 7.86
CA ALA A 200 16.16 -1.61 8.45
C ALA A 200 16.17 -2.73 7.39
N GLY A 201 15.89 -2.42 6.12
CA GLY A 201 15.95 -3.34 4.99
C GLY A 201 14.60 -3.69 4.36
N ALA A 202 13.55 -2.89 4.59
CA ALA A 202 12.31 -3.01 3.84
C ALA A 202 12.54 -2.64 2.37
N ASN A 203 11.99 -3.43 1.45
CA ASN A 203 12.08 -3.16 0.02
C ASN A 203 10.98 -2.23 -0.48
N ALA A 204 9.84 -2.25 0.19
CA ALA A 204 8.70 -1.42 -0.15
C ALA A 204 7.91 -1.05 1.11
N ILE A 205 7.17 0.04 1.04
CA ILE A 205 6.44 0.60 2.18
C ILE A 205 4.94 0.59 1.92
N THR A 206 4.20 0.15 2.94
CA THR A 206 2.75 0.29 3.01
C THR A 206 2.41 1.61 3.70
N TYR A 207 1.64 2.45 3.02
CA TYR A 207 1.11 3.71 3.50
C TYR A 207 -0.39 3.61 3.73
N THR A 208 -0.85 3.98 4.92
CA THR A 208 -2.29 4.10 5.23
C THR A 208 -2.72 5.54 4.99
N PRO A 209 -3.55 5.81 3.99
CA PRO A 209 -4.01 7.16 3.69
C PRO A 209 -5.00 7.66 4.74
N PRO A 210 -5.24 8.98 4.81
CA PRO A 210 -6.42 9.51 5.48
C PRO A 210 -7.70 8.88 4.91
N THR A 211 -8.69 8.69 5.75
CA THR A 211 -10.01 8.21 5.31
C THR A 211 -10.70 9.24 4.43
N ASN A 212 -11.63 8.79 3.58
CA ASN A 212 -12.44 9.70 2.75
C ASN A 212 -13.21 10.72 3.62
N GLY A 213 -13.67 10.31 4.80
CA GLY A 213 -14.33 11.22 5.77
C GLY A 213 -13.40 12.30 6.31
N GLU A 214 -12.13 11.98 6.60
CA GLU A 214 -11.14 12.96 7.04
C GLU A 214 -10.77 13.93 5.93
N LEU A 215 -10.57 13.46 4.70
CA LEU A 215 -10.33 14.30 3.53
C LEU A 215 -11.50 15.25 3.28
N PHE A 216 -12.74 14.75 3.41
CA PHE A 216 -13.94 15.53 3.22
C PHE A 216 -14.08 16.62 4.29
N ARG A 217 -13.80 16.29 5.56
CA ARG A 217 -13.84 17.26 6.66
C ARG A 217 -12.95 18.45 6.40
N VAL A 218 -11.68 18.22 6.02
CA VAL A 218 -10.72 19.30 5.73
C VAL A 218 -11.24 20.21 4.62
N LYS A 219 -11.76 19.64 3.52
CA LYS A 219 -12.33 20.44 2.42
C LYS A 219 -13.58 21.22 2.83
N MET A 220 -14.46 20.61 3.62
CA MET A 220 -15.68 21.28 4.08
C MET A 220 -15.40 22.40 5.07
N ASP A 221 -14.36 22.26 5.93
CA ASP A 221 -13.95 23.34 6.83
C ASP A 221 -13.42 24.51 6.02
N HIS A 222 -12.59 24.28 5.01
CA HIS A 222 -12.11 25.31 4.09
C HIS A 222 -13.28 26.01 3.34
N TYR A 223 -14.26 25.27 2.81
CA TYR A 223 -15.42 25.85 2.15
C TYR A 223 -16.30 26.70 3.10
N ARG A 224 -16.41 26.31 4.37
CA ARG A 224 -17.11 27.12 5.38
C ARG A 224 -16.38 28.43 5.67
N GLU A 225 -15.05 28.40 5.71
CA GLU A 225 -14.22 29.60 5.87
C GLU A 225 -14.42 30.56 4.70
N ILE A 226 -14.42 30.04 3.46
CA ILE A 226 -14.68 30.82 2.25
C ILE A 226 -16.09 31.45 2.30
N GLU A 227 -17.13 30.67 2.55
CA GLU A 227 -18.51 31.17 2.61
C GLU A 227 -18.70 32.24 3.71
N ASN A 228 -18.00 32.09 4.83
CA ASN A 228 -18.02 33.08 5.89
C ASN A 228 -17.26 34.37 5.52
N SER A 229 -16.22 34.28 4.67
CA SER A 229 -15.45 35.45 4.22
C SER A 229 -16.19 36.24 3.11
N VAL A 230 -16.96 35.57 2.26
CA VAL A 230 -17.75 36.18 1.18
C VAL A 230 -18.86 37.11 1.74
N GLN A 231 -19.31 36.92 2.99
CA GLN A 231 -20.21 37.84 3.66
C GLN A 231 -19.57 39.21 4.02
N GLN A 232 -18.27 39.38 3.77
CA GLN A 232 -17.47 40.61 4.00
C GLN A 232 -17.00 41.32 2.72
N ASP A 233 -17.78 41.31 1.63
CA ASP A 233 -17.58 42.12 0.40
C ASP A 233 -16.33 41.79 -0.51
N GLU A 234 -15.89 40.56 -0.62
CA GLU A 234 -14.95 40.18 -1.68
C GLU A 234 -15.57 39.33 -2.81
N PRO A 235 -15.28 39.63 -4.11
CA PRO A 235 -15.87 38.89 -5.23
C PRO A 235 -15.31 37.47 -5.37
N ILE A 236 -16.20 36.53 -5.73
CA ILE A 236 -15.98 35.07 -5.86
C ILE A 236 -14.80 34.68 -6.78
N ASP A 237 -14.35 35.57 -7.67
CA ASP A 237 -13.28 35.30 -8.63
C ASP A 237 -11.88 35.11 -7.99
N LYS A 238 -11.64 35.64 -6.77
CA LYS A 238 -10.37 35.42 -6.04
C LYS A 238 -10.25 34.05 -5.40
N ILE A 239 -11.37 33.38 -5.18
CA ILE A 239 -11.44 32.08 -4.49
C ILE A 239 -10.80 30.96 -5.32
N HIS A 240 -10.90 31.04 -6.66
CA HIS A 240 -10.28 30.09 -7.57
C HIS A 240 -8.75 30.19 -7.64
N GLU A 241 -8.16 31.34 -7.33
CA GLU A 241 -6.70 31.53 -7.33
C GLU A 241 -6.07 31.00 -6.03
N GLU A 242 -6.74 31.09 -4.89
CA GLU A 242 -6.25 30.56 -3.61
C GLU A 242 -6.34 29.02 -3.52
N GLU A 243 -7.31 28.36 -4.18
CA GLU A 243 -7.33 26.90 -4.32
C GLU A 243 -6.09 26.36 -5.06
N LEU A 244 -5.47 27.20 -5.89
CA LEU A 244 -4.24 26.85 -6.62
C LEU A 244 -2.99 26.92 -5.74
N ALA A 245 -2.98 27.77 -4.72
CA ALA A 245 -1.82 28.01 -3.85
C ALA A 245 -1.71 27.03 -2.67
N LEU A 246 -2.80 26.37 -2.26
CA LEU A 246 -2.82 25.41 -1.15
C LEU A 246 -2.44 23.97 -1.56
N THR A 247 -2.07 23.76 -2.82
CA THR A 247 -1.65 22.45 -3.36
C THR A 247 -0.15 22.37 -3.70
N GLU A 248 0.63 23.42 -3.38
CA GLU A 248 2.08 23.40 -3.37
C GLU A 248 2.60 22.97 -1.97
#